data_df87723e926d9d28dba85b7db0e42568
#
_entry.id   df87723e926d9d28dba85b7db0e42568
#
_cell.length_a   1.000
_cell.length_b   1.000
_cell.length_c   1.000
_cell.angle_alpha   90.00
_cell.angle_beta   90.00
_cell.angle_gamma   90.00
#
_symmetry.space_group_name_H-M   'P 1'
#
loop_
_entity.id
_entity.type
_entity.pdbx_description
1 polymer ?
#
loop_
_entity_poly.entity_id
_entity_poly.type
_entity_poly.pdbx_seq_one_letter_code
_entity_poly.pdbx_strand_id
1 'polypeptide(L)'
;MLLKKAKPPAYLRWLLLFPVPVVWCVLMQAGLLAFLENRLIDWRFQFRGEISAPVKVVYVDIDSQALSTIGGFPWSRMYFARVLPALINQAGVKAVGVDIVFSENGVAEAIDWKKRVEGNRELAKYLSKGPPVVTAASYAAPVDRDINGRLVYRSLPLVRYAKLSEPAEPPETPAFRISEIDPNRLWSPGLVGLIDTIDGGTRMAPAYVHTSVRTYFHMSVELARLHFGVKPDGVKIADDHIDFVRENGSLVTRIPLFDRQMIEINWFSPWMAPASNPRISFATVFNYAEMLHSRDAAERKAAEAFFAQPDFKEAIVLIGPVDPLLQDLAATPFDEIPVPKVGVHGNMVKTIVSGLYLQRLPTVANHAIVLGLTVLVSLLAAAGGAKGARTKLTAALLLTAYVYLACKFFQDHHLILPLVAPLGAAFTTSFAAIVWQLILEEKQKGRIKGMFGAYVSPQLVERMVESGENPQLGGHDDEITAYFSDIQSFSSFSEKLGSGPLVELMNEYLTACTDLVQAQGGTLDKYIGDAMVAMFGAPLPLRTTLTGRVWPRSWCT
;
A
#
# COMPACT_ATOMS: atom_id res chain seq x y z
N MET A 1 17.41 50.82 24.79
CA MET A 1 16.08 50.15 24.91
C MET A 1 15.99 49.09 23.82
N LEU A 2 16.55 47.90 24.08
CA LEU A 2 16.68 46.80 23.13
C LEU A 2 15.32 46.08 23.03
N LEU A 3 14.67 46.21 21.87
CA LEU A 3 13.47 45.46 21.52
C LEU A 3 13.70 43.96 21.72
N LYS A 4 13.18 43.39 22.80
CA LYS A 4 13.01 41.96 22.93
C LYS A 4 12.18 41.48 21.72
N LYS A 5 12.82 41.04 20.63
CA LYS A 5 12.12 40.27 19.60
C LYS A 5 11.55 39.04 20.28
N ALA A 6 10.27 39.07 20.54
CA ALA A 6 9.52 37.97 21.13
C ALA A 6 9.81 36.68 20.34
N LYS A 7 10.14 35.60 21.01
CA LYS A 7 10.19 34.30 20.39
C LYS A 7 8.84 34.07 19.72
N PRO A 8 8.80 33.65 18.44
CA PRO A 8 7.52 33.37 17.81
C PRO A 8 6.76 32.39 18.69
N PRO A 9 5.47 32.65 18.97
CA PRO A 9 4.68 31.82 19.85
C PRO A 9 4.68 30.38 19.34
N ALA A 10 4.67 29.41 20.23
CA ALA A 10 4.79 27.98 19.90
C ALA A 10 3.79 27.54 18.83
N TYR A 11 2.58 28.11 18.80
CA TYR A 11 1.55 27.80 17.82
C TYR A 11 1.94 28.16 16.37
N LEU A 12 2.77 29.22 16.15
CA LEU A 12 3.21 29.59 14.81
C LEU A 12 4.10 28.52 14.17
N ARG A 13 4.84 27.77 14.98
CA ARG A 13 5.66 26.63 14.53
C ARG A 13 4.81 25.48 14.03
N TRP A 14 3.68 25.25 14.67
CA TRP A 14 2.71 24.21 14.28
C TRP A 14 1.98 24.58 13.00
N LEU A 15 1.68 25.87 12.82
CA LEU A 15 1.03 26.34 11.60
C LEU A 15 1.89 26.09 10.35
N LEU A 16 3.22 26.16 10.47
CA LEU A 16 4.15 25.89 9.37
C LEU A 16 4.27 24.39 9.02
N LEU A 17 3.99 23.51 9.97
CA LEU A 17 4.05 22.06 9.75
C LEU A 17 2.69 21.46 9.32
N PHE A 18 1.60 22.18 9.49
CA PHE A 18 0.25 21.74 9.14
C PHE A 18 0.06 21.35 7.66
N PRO A 19 0.70 21.98 6.67
CA PRO A 19 0.57 21.58 5.27
C PRO A 19 1.04 20.15 4.99
N VAL A 20 2.01 19.63 5.75
CA VAL A 20 2.60 18.30 5.50
C VAL A 20 1.56 17.17 5.59
N PRO A 21 0.81 17.00 6.69
CA PRO A 21 -0.22 15.97 6.75
C PRO A 21 -1.35 16.18 5.75
N VAL A 22 -1.66 17.43 5.38
CA VAL A 22 -2.65 17.73 4.35
C VAL A 22 -2.19 17.22 2.98
N VAL A 23 -0.91 17.40 2.63
CA VAL A 23 -0.33 16.83 1.40
C VAL A 23 -0.48 15.30 1.40
N TRP A 24 -0.20 14.62 2.51
CA TRP A 24 -0.38 13.17 2.61
C TRP A 24 -1.85 12.73 2.45
N CYS A 25 -2.80 13.50 2.99
CA CYS A 25 -4.22 13.27 2.76
C CYS A 25 -4.60 13.40 1.28
N VAL A 26 -4.07 14.43 0.59
CA VAL A 26 -4.30 14.65 -0.84
C VAL A 26 -3.68 13.52 -1.68
N LEU A 27 -2.44 13.10 -1.39
CA LEU A 27 -1.78 11.98 -2.07
C LEU A 27 -2.56 10.68 -1.90
N MET A 28 -3.07 10.41 -0.69
CA MET A 28 -3.91 9.25 -0.40
C MET A 28 -5.21 9.30 -1.20
N GLN A 29 -5.90 10.43 -1.23
CA GLN A 29 -7.16 10.58 -1.95
C GLN A 29 -6.99 10.54 -3.47
N ALA A 30 -5.86 11.03 -3.98
CA ALA A 30 -5.50 10.93 -5.40
C ALA A 30 -5.09 9.51 -5.83
N GLY A 31 -5.05 8.54 -4.91
CA GLY A 31 -4.65 7.16 -5.21
C GLY A 31 -3.16 6.95 -5.44
N LEU A 32 -2.32 7.99 -5.30
CA LEU A 32 -0.88 7.92 -5.56
C LEU A 32 -0.13 7.00 -4.58
N LEU A 33 -0.73 6.71 -3.43
CA LEU A 33 -0.18 5.81 -2.41
C LEU A 33 -0.70 4.37 -2.53
N ALA A 34 -1.61 4.09 -3.47
CA ALA A 34 -2.29 2.81 -3.59
C ALA A 34 -1.32 1.63 -3.77
N PHE A 35 -0.25 1.80 -4.54
CA PHE A 35 0.75 0.74 -4.74
C PHE A 35 1.40 0.30 -3.41
N LEU A 36 1.83 1.27 -2.60
CA LEU A 36 2.45 0.97 -1.30
C LEU A 36 1.43 0.41 -0.30
N GLU A 37 0.24 1.00 -0.25
CA GLU A 37 -0.84 0.51 0.64
C GLU A 37 -1.24 -0.93 0.30
N ASN A 38 -1.34 -1.26 -1.00
CA ASN A 38 -1.63 -2.61 -1.46
C ASN A 38 -0.56 -3.63 -1.03
N ARG A 39 0.73 -3.26 -1.08
CA ARG A 39 1.82 -4.11 -0.57
C ARG A 39 1.72 -4.35 0.93
N LEU A 40 1.31 -3.32 1.69
CA LEU A 40 1.07 -3.49 3.12
C LEU A 40 -0.20 -4.29 3.43
N ILE A 41 -1.19 -4.30 2.54
CA ILE A 41 -2.35 -5.21 2.64
C ILE A 41 -1.90 -6.66 2.40
N ASP A 42 -1.05 -6.93 1.39
CA ASP A 42 -0.50 -8.26 1.14
C ASP A 42 0.25 -8.78 2.37
N TRP A 43 1.09 -7.94 2.97
CA TRP A 43 1.79 -8.29 4.21
C TRP A 43 0.82 -8.58 5.38
N ARG A 44 -0.31 -7.88 5.49
CA ARG A 44 -1.33 -8.17 6.52
C ARG A 44 -2.00 -9.51 6.30
N PHE A 45 -2.22 -9.93 5.04
CA PHE A 45 -2.69 -11.28 4.75
C PHE A 45 -1.71 -12.35 5.25
N GLN A 46 -0.41 -12.17 4.97
CA GLN A 46 0.64 -13.07 5.47
C GLN A 46 0.72 -13.05 7.00
N PHE A 47 0.61 -11.89 7.63
CA PHE A 47 0.57 -11.76 9.09
C PHE A 47 -0.64 -12.44 9.71
N ARG A 48 -1.82 -12.32 9.10
CA ARG A 48 -3.05 -12.97 9.55
C ARG A 48 -2.95 -14.50 9.44
N GLY A 49 -2.27 -14.99 8.41
CA GLY A 49 -2.20 -16.40 8.08
C GLY A 49 -3.48 -16.96 7.45
N GLU A 50 -3.57 -18.28 7.39
CA GLU A 50 -4.70 -18.99 6.81
C GLU A 50 -5.95 -18.90 7.68
N ILE A 51 -7.11 -18.80 7.02
CA ILE A 51 -8.43 -18.87 7.66
C ILE A 51 -9.30 -19.91 6.97
N SER A 52 -10.18 -20.58 7.72
CA SER A 52 -11.10 -21.56 7.16
C SER A 52 -12.32 -20.87 6.51
N ALA A 53 -12.82 -21.48 5.45
CA ALA A 53 -14.09 -21.07 4.84
C ALA A 53 -15.20 -22.08 5.16
N PRO A 54 -16.45 -21.63 5.37
CA PRO A 54 -17.57 -22.54 5.67
C PRO A 54 -18.07 -23.29 4.43
N VAL A 55 -17.44 -23.08 3.28
CA VAL A 55 -17.76 -23.74 2.01
C VAL A 55 -16.58 -24.54 1.48
N LYS A 56 -16.86 -25.75 0.99
CA LYS A 56 -15.86 -26.57 0.31
C LYS A 56 -15.78 -26.12 -1.15
N VAL A 57 -14.58 -25.73 -1.58
CA VAL A 57 -14.27 -25.42 -2.97
C VAL A 57 -13.23 -26.43 -3.43
N VAL A 58 -13.59 -27.27 -4.39
CA VAL A 58 -12.72 -28.31 -4.97
C VAL A 58 -12.28 -27.85 -6.35
N TYR A 59 -11.00 -27.95 -6.64
CA TYR A 59 -10.44 -27.59 -7.94
C TYR A 59 -10.23 -28.85 -8.77
N VAL A 60 -10.79 -28.86 -9.98
CA VAL A 60 -10.57 -29.90 -11.00
C VAL A 60 -9.63 -29.30 -12.04
N ASP A 61 -8.38 -29.68 -11.93
CA ASP A 61 -7.27 -29.02 -12.59
C ASP A 61 -7.04 -29.51 -14.02
N ILE A 62 -6.98 -28.59 -14.98
CA ILE A 62 -6.39 -28.87 -16.28
C ILE A 62 -4.89 -28.72 -16.15
N ASP A 63 -4.28 -29.77 -15.66
CA ASP A 63 -2.86 -29.88 -15.30
C ASP A 63 -2.06 -30.63 -16.36
N SER A 64 -0.74 -30.78 -16.14
CA SER A 64 0.15 -31.53 -17.04
C SER A 64 -0.28 -32.99 -17.21
N GLN A 65 -0.86 -33.61 -16.17
CA GLN A 65 -1.40 -34.97 -16.25
C GLN A 65 -2.58 -35.01 -17.23
N ALA A 66 -3.48 -34.06 -17.12
CA ALA A 66 -4.63 -33.96 -18.02
C ALA A 66 -4.21 -33.68 -19.48
N LEU A 67 -3.24 -32.79 -19.68
CA LEU A 67 -2.67 -32.49 -21.00
C LEU A 67 -1.96 -33.69 -21.62
N SER A 68 -1.23 -34.49 -20.84
CA SER A 68 -0.56 -35.69 -21.33
C SER A 68 -1.52 -36.85 -21.62
N THR A 69 -2.58 -37.00 -20.86
CA THR A 69 -3.54 -38.10 -20.97
C THR A 69 -4.58 -37.86 -22.07
N ILE A 70 -5.10 -36.65 -22.15
CA ILE A 70 -6.19 -36.29 -23.09
C ILE A 70 -5.64 -35.72 -24.39
N GLY A 71 -4.49 -35.05 -24.32
CA GLY A 71 -3.84 -34.37 -25.44
C GLY A 71 -3.81 -32.85 -25.26
N GLY A 72 -3.25 -32.15 -26.23
CA GLY A 72 -3.09 -30.69 -26.20
C GLY A 72 -4.42 -29.94 -26.08
N PHE A 73 -4.43 -28.89 -25.29
CA PHE A 73 -5.58 -28.00 -25.12
C PHE A 73 -5.64 -26.96 -26.26
N PRO A 74 -6.83 -26.53 -26.75
CA PRO A 74 -8.19 -26.77 -26.25
C PRO A 74 -8.79 -28.12 -26.67
N TRP A 75 -9.53 -28.72 -25.74
CA TRP A 75 -10.14 -30.04 -25.94
C TRP A 75 -11.55 -30.00 -26.58
N SER A 76 -11.97 -31.17 -27.10
CA SER A 76 -13.36 -31.37 -27.49
C SER A 76 -14.30 -31.15 -26.30
N ARG A 77 -15.40 -30.49 -26.52
CA ARG A 77 -16.45 -30.28 -25.51
C ARG A 77 -17.11 -31.55 -25.01
N MET A 78 -16.88 -32.67 -25.68
CA MET A 78 -17.33 -34.00 -25.26
C MET A 78 -16.77 -34.36 -23.87
N TYR A 79 -15.51 -34.00 -23.58
CA TYR A 79 -14.91 -34.28 -22.26
C TYR A 79 -15.71 -33.60 -21.14
N PHE A 80 -16.10 -32.35 -21.35
CA PHE A 80 -16.96 -31.61 -20.41
C PHE A 80 -18.38 -32.17 -20.35
N ALA A 81 -18.93 -32.61 -21.48
CA ALA A 81 -20.24 -33.28 -21.54
C ALA A 81 -20.29 -34.59 -20.74
N ARG A 82 -19.14 -35.23 -20.47
CA ARG A 82 -19.01 -36.42 -19.61
C ARG A 82 -18.77 -36.06 -18.16
N VAL A 83 -17.86 -35.13 -17.89
CA VAL A 83 -17.44 -34.76 -16.53
C VAL A 83 -18.55 -34.03 -15.76
N LEU A 84 -19.23 -33.06 -16.40
CA LEU A 84 -20.21 -32.23 -15.70
C LEU A 84 -21.42 -33.02 -15.15
N PRO A 85 -22.05 -33.93 -15.91
CA PRO A 85 -23.11 -34.78 -15.36
C PRO A 85 -22.64 -35.70 -14.23
N ALA A 86 -21.41 -36.22 -14.29
CA ALA A 86 -20.86 -37.07 -13.25
C ALA A 86 -20.66 -36.28 -11.93
N LEU A 87 -20.14 -35.07 -12.00
CA LEU A 87 -19.97 -34.19 -10.82
C LEU A 87 -21.33 -33.79 -10.21
N ILE A 88 -22.31 -33.42 -11.03
CA ILE A 88 -23.62 -32.96 -10.53
C ILE A 88 -24.46 -34.13 -10.01
N ASN A 89 -24.61 -35.20 -10.81
CA ASN A 89 -25.58 -36.25 -10.53
C ASN A 89 -25.03 -37.37 -9.64
N GLN A 90 -23.72 -37.66 -9.71
CA GLN A 90 -23.12 -38.75 -8.96
C GLN A 90 -22.37 -38.24 -7.71
N ALA A 91 -21.56 -37.20 -7.85
CA ALA A 91 -20.81 -36.67 -6.72
C ALA A 91 -21.65 -35.75 -5.81
N GLY A 92 -22.81 -35.27 -6.27
CA GLY A 92 -23.70 -34.41 -5.50
C GLY A 92 -23.09 -33.05 -5.17
N VAL A 93 -22.29 -32.51 -6.09
CA VAL A 93 -21.75 -31.16 -5.94
C VAL A 93 -22.87 -30.14 -6.13
N LYS A 94 -22.77 -29.03 -5.42
CA LYS A 94 -23.82 -28.00 -5.38
C LYS A 94 -23.83 -27.10 -6.59
N ALA A 95 -22.65 -26.80 -7.11
CA ALA A 95 -22.47 -26.02 -8.33
C ALA A 95 -21.09 -26.29 -8.95
N VAL A 96 -20.98 -26.11 -10.27
CA VAL A 96 -19.72 -26.22 -11.00
C VAL A 96 -19.49 -24.92 -11.78
N GLY A 97 -18.31 -24.32 -11.59
CA GLY A 97 -17.78 -23.24 -12.43
C GLY A 97 -16.78 -23.78 -13.43
N VAL A 98 -16.90 -23.41 -14.69
CA VAL A 98 -15.97 -23.79 -15.75
C VAL A 98 -15.26 -22.54 -16.24
N ASP A 99 -14.02 -22.36 -15.80
CA ASP A 99 -13.16 -21.21 -16.12
C ASP A 99 -12.50 -21.38 -17.50
N ILE A 100 -13.34 -21.59 -18.49
CA ILE A 100 -12.95 -21.74 -19.90
C ILE A 100 -14.01 -21.09 -20.77
N VAL A 101 -13.60 -20.14 -21.59
CA VAL A 101 -14.48 -19.55 -22.60
C VAL A 101 -14.59 -20.52 -23.78
N PHE A 102 -15.77 -21.08 -23.96
CA PHE A 102 -16.05 -21.96 -25.08
C PHE A 102 -16.33 -21.13 -26.35
N SER A 103 -15.30 -20.48 -26.90
CA SER A 103 -15.43 -19.68 -28.12
C SER A 103 -15.63 -20.55 -29.37
N GLU A 104 -16.19 -19.95 -30.42
CA GLU A 104 -16.43 -20.65 -31.71
C GLU A 104 -15.13 -21.15 -32.34
N ASN A 105 -14.04 -20.39 -32.16
CA ASN A 105 -12.73 -20.66 -32.77
C ASN A 105 -11.80 -21.54 -31.93
N GLY A 106 -12.29 -22.03 -30.79
CA GLY A 106 -11.44 -22.61 -29.73
C GLY A 106 -11.00 -24.05 -29.93
N VAL A 107 -11.24 -24.70 -31.06
CA VAL A 107 -10.80 -26.08 -31.28
C VAL A 107 -9.85 -26.13 -32.47
N ALA A 108 -8.62 -26.63 -32.23
CA ALA A 108 -7.62 -26.77 -33.26
C ALA A 108 -8.17 -27.57 -34.48
N GLU A 109 -7.73 -27.21 -35.65
CA GLU A 109 -8.13 -27.83 -36.93
C GLU A 109 -7.88 -29.35 -36.99
N ALA A 110 -7.12 -29.90 -36.08
CA ALA A 110 -6.71 -31.30 -35.98
C ALA A 110 -7.78 -32.24 -35.39
N ILE A 111 -8.87 -31.74 -34.82
CA ILE A 111 -9.91 -32.60 -34.25
C ILE A 111 -10.96 -32.91 -35.33
N ASP A 112 -11.27 -34.21 -35.49
CA ASP A 112 -12.36 -34.70 -36.33
C ASP A 112 -13.62 -33.83 -36.12
N TRP A 113 -14.04 -33.14 -37.16
CA TRP A 113 -15.16 -32.20 -37.11
C TRP A 113 -16.45 -32.86 -36.61
N LYS A 114 -16.68 -34.18 -36.90
CA LYS A 114 -17.82 -34.94 -36.41
C LYS A 114 -17.81 -35.02 -34.87
N LYS A 115 -16.67 -35.35 -34.29
CA LYS A 115 -16.52 -35.39 -32.81
C LYS A 115 -16.71 -34.02 -32.18
N ARG A 116 -16.30 -32.95 -32.86
CA ARG A 116 -16.53 -31.57 -32.42
C ARG A 116 -18.02 -31.22 -32.40
N VAL A 117 -18.74 -31.51 -33.48
CA VAL A 117 -20.19 -31.23 -33.59
C VAL A 117 -20.95 -32.04 -32.54
N GLU A 118 -20.63 -33.32 -32.39
CA GLU A 118 -21.25 -34.17 -31.37
C GLU A 118 -21.00 -33.65 -29.95
N GLY A 119 -19.74 -33.30 -29.61
CA GLY A 119 -19.40 -32.72 -28.31
C GLY A 119 -20.13 -31.39 -28.03
N ASN A 120 -20.24 -30.52 -29.04
CA ASN A 120 -21.04 -29.30 -28.95
C ASN A 120 -22.51 -29.59 -28.65
N ARG A 121 -23.09 -30.56 -29.37
CA ARG A 121 -24.50 -30.95 -29.22
C ARG A 121 -24.76 -31.52 -27.80
N GLU A 122 -23.96 -32.47 -27.38
CA GLU A 122 -24.15 -33.13 -26.08
C GLU A 122 -23.97 -32.13 -24.92
N LEU A 123 -22.92 -31.28 -24.95
CA LEU A 123 -22.74 -30.27 -23.92
C LEU A 123 -23.86 -29.22 -23.92
N ALA A 124 -24.23 -28.70 -25.10
CA ALA A 124 -25.31 -27.72 -25.19
C ALA A 124 -26.66 -28.31 -24.73
N LYS A 125 -26.96 -29.56 -25.09
CA LYS A 125 -28.16 -30.28 -24.63
C LYS A 125 -28.17 -30.47 -23.11
N TYR A 126 -27.03 -30.74 -22.51
CA TYR A 126 -26.93 -30.84 -21.06
C TYR A 126 -27.16 -29.50 -20.39
N LEU A 127 -26.45 -28.44 -20.84
CA LEU A 127 -26.54 -27.10 -20.25
C LEU A 127 -27.94 -26.49 -20.41
N SER A 128 -28.66 -26.80 -21.53
CA SER A 128 -30.05 -26.32 -21.74
C SER A 128 -31.06 -26.86 -20.76
N LYS A 129 -30.76 -27.97 -20.05
CA LYS A 129 -31.60 -28.49 -18.97
C LYS A 129 -31.52 -27.67 -17.68
N GLY A 130 -30.65 -26.66 -17.63
CA GLY A 130 -30.48 -25.77 -16.50
C GLY A 130 -29.74 -26.39 -15.29
N PRO A 131 -28.69 -27.25 -15.49
CA PRO A 131 -27.92 -27.74 -14.37
C PRO A 131 -27.23 -26.60 -13.64
N PRO A 132 -26.83 -26.77 -12.38
CA PRO A 132 -26.11 -25.75 -11.63
C PRO A 132 -24.63 -25.63 -12.09
N VAL A 133 -24.47 -25.33 -13.38
CA VAL A 133 -23.18 -25.14 -14.05
C VAL A 133 -23.09 -23.75 -14.60
N VAL A 134 -22.03 -23.02 -14.22
CA VAL A 134 -21.72 -21.67 -14.71
C VAL A 134 -20.53 -21.76 -15.67
N THR A 135 -20.73 -21.40 -16.91
CA THR A 135 -19.68 -21.32 -17.93
C THR A 135 -19.10 -19.91 -18.02
N ALA A 136 -17.88 -19.79 -18.49
CA ALA A 136 -17.17 -18.52 -18.51
C ALA A 136 -17.65 -17.58 -19.61
N ALA A 137 -17.71 -16.28 -19.28
CA ALA A 137 -17.79 -15.18 -20.22
C ALA A 137 -16.64 -14.20 -19.92
N SER A 138 -16.06 -13.60 -20.94
CA SER A 138 -14.92 -12.69 -20.77
C SER A 138 -14.96 -11.54 -21.77
N TYR A 139 -14.44 -10.39 -21.33
CA TYR A 139 -14.14 -9.24 -22.19
C TYR A 139 -12.72 -9.30 -22.77
N ALA A 140 -11.91 -10.29 -22.41
CA ALA A 140 -10.59 -10.51 -23.00
C ALA A 140 -10.75 -11.02 -24.43
N ALA A 141 -11.14 -10.13 -25.36
CA ALA A 141 -11.14 -10.43 -26.76
C ALA A 141 -9.71 -10.31 -27.35
N PRO A 142 -9.33 -11.17 -28.31
CA PRO A 142 -8.12 -10.95 -29.08
C PRO A 142 -8.28 -9.65 -29.88
N VAL A 143 -7.47 -8.63 -29.57
CA VAL A 143 -7.61 -7.30 -30.15
C VAL A 143 -6.81 -7.17 -31.44
N ASP A 144 -5.72 -7.93 -31.57
CA ASP A 144 -4.86 -7.85 -32.74
C ASP A 144 -3.97 -9.09 -32.89
N ARG A 145 -3.30 -9.22 -34.05
CA ARG A 145 -2.23 -10.16 -34.24
C ARG A 145 -0.91 -9.39 -34.19
N ASP A 146 0.06 -9.89 -33.42
CA ASP A 146 1.39 -9.35 -33.47
C ASP A 146 2.05 -9.59 -34.86
N ILE A 147 3.23 -9.01 -35.06
CA ILE A 147 4.02 -9.17 -36.30
C ILE A 147 4.36 -10.62 -36.64
N ASN A 148 4.24 -11.55 -35.67
CA ASN A 148 4.45 -12.99 -35.81
C ASN A 148 3.14 -13.76 -35.97
N GLY A 149 2.00 -13.07 -36.10
CA GLY A 149 0.67 -13.67 -36.23
C GLY A 149 0.08 -14.22 -34.94
N ARG A 150 0.69 -13.95 -33.77
CA ARG A 150 0.17 -14.36 -32.45
C ARG A 150 -0.94 -13.43 -32.02
N LEU A 151 -2.01 -14.01 -31.47
CA LEU A 151 -3.11 -13.25 -30.89
C LEU A 151 -2.62 -12.47 -29.66
N VAL A 152 -2.74 -11.16 -29.69
CA VAL A 152 -2.51 -10.28 -28.55
C VAL A 152 -3.84 -9.99 -27.90
N TYR A 153 -4.00 -10.41 -26.66
CA TYR A 153 -5.19 -10.15 -25.87
C TYR A 153 -5.03 -8.80 -25.14
N ARG A 154 -5.99 -7.91 -25.31
CA ARG A 154 -6.09 -6.70 -24.50
C ARG A 154 -7.15 -6.94 -23.41
N SER A 155 -6.72 -7.04 -22.17
CA SER A 155 -7.63 -6.82 -21.06
C SER A 155 -8.16 -5.39 -21.15
N LEU A 156 -9.48 -5.20 -21.13
CA LEU A 156 -10.05 -3.86 -21.07
C LEU A 156 -9.63 -3.19 -19.77
N PRO A 157 -9.03 -1.98 -19.81
CA PRO A 157 -8.62 -1.32 -18.58
C PRO A 157 -9.85 -1.01 -17.72
N LEU A 158 -9.67 -1.13 -16.41
CA LEU A 158 -10.59 -0.79 -15.31
C LEU A 158 -11.44 0.47 -15.53
N VAL A 159 -10.86 1.48 -16.17
CA VAL A 159 -11.50 2.76 -16.45
C VAL A 159 -12.80 2.59 -17.27
N ARG A 160 -12.97 1.52 -18.02
CA ARG A 160 -14.23 1.25 -18.73
C ARG A 160 -15.31 0.68 -17.82
N TYR A 161 -14.97 -0.08 -16.78
CA TYR A 161 -15.96 -0.59 -15.82
C TYR A 161 -16.47 0.52 -14.87
N ALA A 162 -15.61 1.46 -14.48
CA ALA A 162 -15.95 2.54 -13.55
C ALA A 162 -16.75 3.70 -14.17
N LYS A 163 -16.76 3.84 -15.51
CA LYS A 163 -17.44 4.95 -16.21
C LYS A 163 -18.79 4.57 -16.83
N LEU A 164 -19.33 3.38 -16.57
CA LEU A 164 -20.53 2.92 -17.22
C LEU A 164 -21.81 3.53 -16.64
N SER A 165 -22.09 4.77 -17.03
CA SER A 165 -23.46 5.30 -17.10
C SER A 165 -24.20 4.76 -18.33
N GLU A 166 -23.50 4.18 -19.31
CA GLU A 166 -24.04 3.56 -20.52
C GLU A 166 -23.86 2.03 -20.48
N PRO A 167 -24.79 1.25 -21.03
CA PRO A 167 -24.66 -0.20 -21.10
C PRO A 167 -23.39 -0.59 -21.85
N ALA A 168 -22.60 -1.50 -21.29
CA ALA A 168 -21.42 -2.03 -21.95
C ALA A 168 -21.80 -2.90 -23.15
N GLU A 169 -20.85 -3.14 -24.05
CA GLU A 169 -20.98 -4.20 -25.04
C GLU A 169 -21.03 -5.56 -24.33
N PRO A 170 -21.78 -6.55 -24.86
CA PRO A 170 -21.80 -7.88 -24.29
C PRO A 170 -20.41 -8.52 -24.32
N PRO A 171 -20.03 -9.30 -23.27
CA PRO A 171 -18.78 -10.06 -23.27
C PRO A 171 -18.85 -11.22 -24.28
N GLU A 172 -17.69 -11.78 -24.62
CA GLU A 172 -17.62 -13.06 -25.31
C GLU A 172 -18.27 -14.13 -24.43
N THR A 173 -19.31 -14.80 -24.93
CA THR A 173 -20.05 -15.85 -24.23
C THR A 173 -19.80 -17.19 -24.91
N PRO A 174 -20.07 -18.33 -24.20
CA PRO A 174 -20.01 -19.63 -24.83
C PRO A 174 -20.82 -19.68 -26.11
N ALA A 175 -20.17 -20.03 -27.21
CA ALA A 175 -20.78 -20.10 -28.52
C ALA A 175 -20.81 -21.55 -29.00
N PHE A 176 -22.02 -22.09 -29.18
CA PHE A 176 -22.25 -23.44 -29.70
C PHE A 176 -22.87 -23.36 -31.08
N ARG A 177 -22.10 -23.75 -32.08
CA ARG A 177 -22.63 -23.92 -33.44
C ARG A 177 -23.18 -25.33 -33.60
N ILE A 178 -24.48 -25.47 -33.78
CA ILE A 178 -25.19 -26.75 -34.04
C ILE A 178 -25.70 -26.69 -35.46
N SER A 179 -24.90 -27.20 -36.39
CA SER A 179 -25.10 -27.06 -37.82
C SER A 179 -26.36 -27.70 -38.40
N GLU A 180 -27.02 -28.62 -37.66
CA GLU A 180 -28.23 -29.31 -38.12
C GLU A 180 -29.53 -28.53 -37.84
N ILE A 181 -29.49 -27.57 -36.89
CA ILE A 181 -30.68 -26.80 -36.51
C ILE A 181 -30.67 -25.45 -37.22
N ASP A 182 -29.53 -24.75 -37.18
CA ASP A 182 -29.30 -23.49 -37.87
C ASP A 182 -27.79 -23.24 -37.96
N PRO A 183 -27.19 -23.37 -39.16
CA PRO A 183 -25.73 -23.18 -39.31
C PRO A 183 -25.28 -21.76 -39.03
N ASN A 184 -26.19 -20.79 -39.00
CA ASN A 184 -25.86 -19.36 -38.78
C ASN A 184 -26.16 -18.89 -37.36
N ARG A 185 -26.81 -19.70 -36.53
CA ARG A 185 -27.21 -19.34 -35.19
C ARG A 185 -26.21 -19.88 -34.16
N LEU A 186 -25.57 -18.96 -33.46
CA LEU A 186 -24.83 -19.28 -32.26
C LEU A 186 -25.78 -19.40 -31.09
N TRP A 187 -25.58 -20.43 -30.27
CA TRP A 187 -26.40 -20.70 -29.10
C TRP A 187 -25.52 -20.71 -27.84
N SER A 188 -25.93 -19.98 -26.78
CA SER A 188 -25.27 -19.96 -25.48
C SER A 188 -26.22 -20.47 -24.40
N PRO A 189 -26.36 -21.80 -24.25
CA PRO A 189 -27.26 -22.37 -23.27
C PRO A 189 -26.65 -22.32 -21.85
N GLY A 190 -27.55 -22.23 -20.86
CA GLY A 190 -27.19 -22.34 -19.45
C GLY A 190 -26.79 -21.01 -18.82
N LEU A 191 -26.22 -21.12 -17.60
CA LEU A 191 -25.73 -19.97 -16.82
C LEU A 191 -24.35 -19.58 -17.30
N VAL A 192 -24.11 -18.27 -17.35
CA VAL A 192 -22.87 -17.68 -17.80
C VAL A 192 -22.40 -16.68 -16.76
N GLY A 193 -21.13 -16.74 -16.38
CA GLY A 193 -20.53 -15.82 -15.44
C GLY A 193 -19.23 -15.21 -15.95
N LEU A 194 -19.00 -13.94 -15.63
CA LEU A 194 -17.75 -13.25 -15.96
C LEU A 194 -16.57 -13.85 -15.20
N ILE A 195 -15.44 -13.96 -15.89
CA ILE A 195 -14.16 -14.39 -15.29
C ILE A 195 -13.11 -13.28 -15.27
N ASP A 196 -13.47 -12.10 -15.74
CA ASP A 196 -12.55 -10.96 -15.79
C ASP A 196 -12.19 -10.51 -14.39
N THR A 197 -10.93 -10.19 -14.21
CA THR A 197 -10.37 -9.65 -12.98
C THR A 197 -9.61 -8.37 -13.29
N ILE A 198 -9.35 -7.57 -12.24
CA ILE A 198 -8.62 -6.32 -12.35
C ILE A 198 -7.17 -6.55 -11.95
N ASP A 199 -6.23 -5.84 -12.57
CA ASP A 199 -4.81 -5.79 -12.19
C ASP A 199 -4.13 -7.16 -12.06
N GLY A 200 -4.43 -8.08 -12.96
CA GLY A 200 -3.91 -9.43 -12.87
C GLY A 200 -4.57 -10.28 -11.77
N GLY A 201 -5.68 -9.81 -11.18
CA GLY A 201 -6.58 -10.65 -10.43
C GLY A 201 -6.42 -10.73 -8.93
N THR A 202 -5.66 -9.85 -8.32
CA THR A 202 -5.23 -10.08 -6.95
C THR A 202 -6.15 -9.54 -5.86
N ARG A 203 -6.92 -8.47 -6.12
CA ARG A 203 -7.63 -7.78 -5.02
C ARG A 203 -9.09 -7.56 -5.27
N MET A 204 -9.45 -7.26 -6.49
CA MET A 204 -10.82 -6.89 -6.86
C MET A 204 -11.24 -7.56 -8.15
N ALA A 205 -12.51 -7.88 -8.24
CA ALA A 205 -13.15 -8.33 -9.46
C ALA A 205 -14.51 -7.63 -9.65
N PRO A 206 -14.96 -7.41 -10.88
CA PRO A 206 -16.29 -6.86 -11.10
C PRO A 206 -17.36 -7.86 -10.62
N ALA A 207 -18.28 -7.40 -9.76
CA ALA A 207 -19.39 -8.22 -9.30
C ALA A 207 -20.39 -8.52 -10.43
N TYR A 208 -20.60 -7.52 -11.28
CA TYR A 208 -21.49 -7.58 -12.42
C TYR A 208 -21.13 -6.53 -13.46
N VAL A 209 -21.67 -6.71 -14.67
CA VAL A 209 -21.64 -5.70 -15.73
C VAL A 209 -23.02 -5.62 -16.37
N HIS A 210 -23.56 -4.41 -16.48
CA HIS A 210 -24.77 -4.13 -17.24
C HIS A 210 -24.44 -4.00 -18.73
N THR A 211 -25.15 -4.72 -19.56
CA THR A 211 -25.05 -4.60 -21.01
C THR A 211 -26.41 -4.27 -21.62
N SER A 212 -26.44 -3.93 -22.90
CA SER A 212 -27.71 -3.70 -23.65
C SER A 212 -28.62 -4.91 -23.69
N VAL A 213 -28.10 -6.12 -23.44
CA VAL A 213 -28.85 -7.38 -23.53
C VAL A 213 -29.31 -7.86 -22.15
N ARG A 214 -28.40 -7.89 -21.18
CA ARG A 214 -28.67 -8.34 -19.80
C ARG A 214 -27.56 -7.92 -18.85
N THR A 215 -27.78 -8.13 -17.55
CA THR A 215 -26.72 -8.05 -16.53
C THR A 215 -25.97 -9.38 -16.49
N TYR A 216 -24.64 -9.31 -16.60
CA TYR A 216 -23.74 -10.45 -16.39
C TYR A 216 -23.12 -10.33 -15.01
N PHE A 217 -23.32 -11.34 -14.17
CA PHE A 217 -22.64 -11.44 -12.88
C PHE A 217 -21.31 -12.15 -13.04
N HIS A 218 -20.39 -11.88 -12.11
CA HIS A 218 -19.15 -12.64 -12.02
C HIS A 218 -19.46 -14.12 -11.71
N MET A 219 -18.65 -15.04 -12.22
CA MET A 219 -18.81 -16.48 -12.01
C MET A 219 -18.95 -16.83 -10.52
N SER A 220 -18.13 -16.21 -9.68
CA SER A 220 -18.16 -16.45 -8.24
C SER A 220 -19.45 -15.96 -7.57
N VAL A 221 -20.07 -14.89 -8.09
CA VAL A 221 -21.38 -14.40 -7.61
C VAL A 221 -22.48 -15.39 -7.99
N GLU A 222 -22.47 -15.91 -9.24
CA GLU A 222 -23.43 -16.91 -9.70
C GLU A 222 -23.25 -18.24 -8.92
N LEU A 223 -22.02 -18.69 -8.69
CA LEU A 223 -21.76 -19.91 -7.90
C LEU A 223 -22.23 -19.76 -6.44
N ALA A 224 -22.00 -18.61 -5.83
CA ALA A 224 -22.51 -18.32 -4.48
C ALA A 224 -24.04 -18.25 -4.46
N ARG A 225 -24.66 -17.65 -5.48
CA ARG A 225 -26.12 -17.64 -5.64
C ARG A 225 -26.70 -19.05 -5.69
N LEU A 226 -26.09 -19.93 -6.52
CA LEU A 226 -26.47 -21.35 -6.61
C LEU A 226 -26.25 -22.09 -5.28
N HIS A 227 -25.14 -21.82 -4.60
CA HIS A 227 -24.85 -22.38 -3.27
C HIS A 227 -25.95 -22.05 -2.26
N PHE A 228 -26.42 -20.83 -2.23
CA PHE A 228 -27.50 -20.40 -1.34
C PHE A 228 -28.91 -20.78 -1.81
N GLY A 229 -29.05 -21.33 -3.01
CA GLY A 229 -30.34 -21.68 -3.60
C GLY A 229 -31.21 -20.46 -3.91
N VAL A 230 -30.60 -19.31 -4.19
CA VAL A 230 -31.31 -18.06 -4.52
C VAL A 230 -31.64 -18.06 -6.02
N LYS A 231 -32.89 -17.72 -6.36
CA LYS A 231 -33.31 -17.55 -7.76
C LYS A 231 -32.71 -16.28 -8.38
N PRO A 232 -32.61 -16.17 -9.72
CA PRO A 232 -32.08 -14.98 -10.39
C PRO A 232 -32.79 -13.67 -10.02
N ASP A 233 -34.10 -13.71 -9.85
CA ASP A 233 -34.93 -12.57 -9.43
C ASP A 233 -34.76 -12.19 -7.94
N GLY A 234 -34.17 -13.06 -7.14
CA GLY A 234 -33.75 -12.79 -5.76
C GLY A 234 -32.44 -12.01 -5.62
N VAL A 235 -31.76 -11.71 -6.73
CA VAL A 235 -30.56 -10.87 -6.71
C VAL A 235 -30.95 -9.41 -6.87
N LYS A 236 -30.73 -8.61 -5.84
CA LYS A 236 -31.06 -7.17 -5.81
C LYS A 236 -29.79 -6.36 -5.81
N ILE A 237 -29.61 -5.52 -6.82
CA ILE A 237 -28.44 -4.65 -6.98
C ILE A 237 -28.79 -3.26 -6.44
N ALA A 238 -27.98 -2.74 -5.52
CA ALA A 238 -27.99 -1.38 -5.03
C ALA A 238 -26.66 -0.68 -5.38
N ASP A 239 -26.55 0.61 -5.07
CA ASP A 239 -25.36 1.40 -5.40
C ASP A 239 -24.08 0.93 -4.66
N ASP A 240 -24.24 0.38 -3.47
CA ASP A 240 -23.15 0.01 -2.56
C ASP A 240 -23.14 -1.49 -2.17
N HIS A 241 -24.12 -2.26 -2.62
CA HIS A 241 -24.21 -3.70 -2.30
C HIS A 241 -25.08 -4.49 -3.26
N ILE A 242 -24.94 -5.82 -3.22
CA ILE A 242 -25.85 -6.79 -3.82
C ILE A 242 -26.47 -7.61 -2.69
N ASP A 243 -27.79 -7.66 -2.64
CA ASP A 243 -28.53 -8.50 -1.70
C ASP A 243 -28.98 -9.80 -2.39
N PHE A 244 -28.73 -10.94 -1.75
CA PHE A 244 -29.35 -12.20 -2.06
C PHE A 244 -30.55 -12.42 -1.16
N VAL A 245 -31.74 -12.50 -1.78
CA VAL A 245 -33.02 -12.60 -1.08
C VAL A 245 -33.74 -13.88 -1.51
N ARG A 246 -34.24 -14.63 -0.55
CA ARG A 246 -35.07 -15.81 -0.84
C ARG A 246 -36.48 -15.41 -1.28
N GLU A 247 -37.24 -16.36 -1.84
CA GLU A 247 -38.62 -16.15 -2.26
C GLU A 247 -39.55 -15.65 -1.14
N ASN A 248 -39.27 -16.01 0.09
CA ASN A 248 -39.99 -15.53 1.26
C ASN A 248 -39.60 -14.11 1.72
N GLY A 249 -38.75 -13.42 0.96
CA GLY A 249 -38.27 -12.08 1.27
C GLY A 249 -37.12 -12.01 2.29
N SER A 250 -36.66 -13.15 2.82
CA SER A 250 -35.54 -13.15 3.78
C SER A 250 -34.20 -12.88 3.10
N LEU A 251 -33.42 -11.96 3.67
CA LEU A 251 -32.04 -11.69 3.26
C LEU A 251 -31.15 -12.88 3.62
N VAL A 252 -30.38 -13.38 2.64
CA VAL A 252 -29.42 -14.47 2.81
C VAL A 252 -28.03 -13.91 3.09
N THR A 253 -27.58 -13.01 2.24
CA THR A 253 -26.29 -12.32 2.38
C THR A 253 -26.35 -10.97 1.68
N ARG A 254 -25.56 -10.03 2.19
CA ARG A 254 -25.33 -8.72 1.59
C ARG A 254 -23.88 -8.65 1.16
N ILE A 255 -23.63 -8.49 -0.13
CA ILE A 255 -22.31 -8.41 -0.74
C ILE A 255 -21.96 -6.93 -0.90
N PRO A 256 -21.04 -6.38 -0.11
CA PRO A 256 -20.64 -4.98 -0.25
C PRO A 256 -19.92 -4.75 -1.57
N LEU A 257 -20.20 -3.63 -2.22
CA LEU A 257 -19.55 -3.22 -3.45
C LEU A 257 -18.60 -2.05 -3.16
N PHE A 258 -17.41 -2.17 -3.67
CA PHE A 258 -16.45 -1.09 -3.77
C PHE A 258 -16.59 -0.44 -5.15
N ASP A 259 -16.54 0.89 -5.19
CA ASP A 259 -16.62 1.65 -6.44
C ASP A 259 -17.82 1.24 -7.35
N ARG A 260 -18.97 1.00 -6.71
CA ARG A 260 -20.30 0.62 -7.27
C ARG A 260 -20.41 -0.75 -7.91
N GLN A 261 -19.34 -1.37 -8.39
CA GLN A 261 -19.42 -2.63 -9.14
C GLN A 261 -18.40 -3.68 -8.71
N MET A 262 -17.45 -3.33 -7.83
CA MET A 262 -16.32 -4.17 -7.53
C MET A 262 -16.48 -4.89 -6.20
N ILE A 263 -16.08 -6.16 -6.15
CA ILE A 263 -15.93 -6.93 -4.91
C ILE A 263 -14.45 -6.99 -4.55
N GLU A 264 -14.11 -6.67 -3.31
CA GLU A 264 -12.78 -6.87 -2.78
C GLU A 264 -12.62 -8.32 -2.29
N ILE A 265 -11.57 -9.00 -2.78
CA ILE A 265 -11.35 -10.43 -2.53
C ILE A 265 -10.63 -10.60 -1.20
N ASN A 266 -11.23 -11.36 -0.28
CA ASN A 266 -10.56 -11.85 0.90
C ASN A 266 -9.83 -13.15 0.57
N TRP A 267 -8.53 -13.23 0.87
CA TRP A 267 -7.72 -14.40 0.57
C TRP A 267 -7.66 -15.33 1.80
N PHE A 268 -8.03 -16.60 1.63
CA PHE A 268 -8.18 -17.55 2.74
C PHE A 268 -6.93 -18.35 3.04
N SER A 269 -6.16 -18.73 2.01
CA SER A 269 -4.98 -19.58 2.15
C SER A 269 -4.05 -19.46 0.94
N PRO A 270 -2.79 -19.91 1.03
CA PRO A 270 -1.94 -20.15 -0.13
C PRO A 270 -2.59 -21.11 -1.14
N TRP A 271 -2.25 -20.98 -2.41
CA TRP A 271 -2.80 -21.84 -3.46
C TRP A 271 -2.53 -23.32 -3.20
N MET A 272 -1.33 -23.67 -2.76
CA MET A 272 -0.88 -25.04 -2.52
C MET A 272 -1.27 -25.60 -1.16
N ALA A 273 -2.19 -24.99 -0.40
CA ALA A 273 -2.70 -25.49 0.86
C ALA A 273 -3.76 -26.60 0.64
N PRO A 274 -3.44 -27.91 0.76
CA PRO A 274 -4.36 -28.98 0.34
C PRO A 274 -5.64 -29.05 1.17
N ALA A 275 -5.55 -28.70 2.45
CA ALA A 275 -6.72 -28.71 3.35
C ALA A 275 -7.73 -27.61 2.99
N SER A 276 -7.25 -26.47 2.49
CA SER A 276 -8.08 -25.31 2.14
C SER A 276 -8.48 -25.31 0.66
N ASN A 277 -7.67 -25.95 -0.21
CA ASN A 277 -7.83 -25.99 -1.66
C ASN A 277 -7.64 -27.44 -2.16
N PRO A 278 -8.57 -28.37 -1.88
CA PRO A 278 -8.52 -29.73 -2.41
C PRO A 278 -8.53 -29.73 -3.93
N ARG A 279 -7.65 -30.52 -4.55
CA ARG A 279 -7.38 -30.50 -5.99
C ARG A 279 -7.33 -31.89 -6.56
N ILE A 280 -7.88 -32.05 -7.76
CA ILE A 280 -7.94 -33.31 -8.49
C ILE A 280 -7.69 -33.05 -9.96
N SER A 281 -6.87 -33.86 -10.62
CA SER A 281 -6.66 -33.74 -12.07
C SER A 281 -7.95 -33.97 -12.86
N PHE A 282 -8.20 -33.17 -13.88
CA PHE A 282 -9.33 -33.34 -14.79
C PHE A 282 -9.31 -34.73 -15.44
N ALA A 283 -8.13 -35.24 -15.80
CA ALA A 283 -7.99 -36.58 -16.38
C ALA A 283 -8.51 -37.67 -15.42
N THR A 284 -8.24 -37.53 -14.13
CA THR A 284 -8.74 -38.47 -13.12
C THR A 284 -10.27 -38.46 -13.06
N VAL A 285 -10.86 -37.27 -12.97
CA VAL A 285 -12.33 -37.12 -12.93
C VAL A 285 -12.97 -37.66 -14.22
N PHE A 286 -12.36 -37.37 -15.38
CA PHE A 286 -12.83 -37.86 -16.67
C PHE A 286 -12.77 -39.39 -16.76
N ASN A 287 -11.68 -40.02 -16.36
CA ASN A 287 -11.54 -41.47 -16.39
C ASN A 287 -12.61 -42.15 -15.51
N TYR A 288 -12.86 -41.65 -14.32
CA TYR A 288 -13.94 -42.20 -13.48
C TYR A 288 -15.34 -41.90 -14.07
N ALA A 289 -15.52 -40.75 -14.72
CA ALA A 289 -16.79 -40.48 -15.43
C ALA A 289 -17.04 -41.44 -16.59
N GLU A 290 -16.02 -41.83 -17.33
CA GLU A 290 -16.12 -42.88 -18.37
C GLU A 290 -16.42 -44.26 -17.75
N MET A 291 -15.75 -44.61 -16.63
CA MET A 291 -15.98 -45.88 -15.91
C MET A 291 -17.44 -46.05 -15.41
N LEU A 292 -18.17 -44.94 -15.16
CA LEU A 292 -19.61 -45.04 -14.83
C LEU A 292 -20.43 -45.67 -15.94
N HIS A 293 -19.93 -45.62 -17.17
CA HIS A 293 -20.59 -46.20 -18.35
C HIS A 293 -19.97 -47.50 -18.82
N SER A 294 -18.99 -48.05 -18.07
CA SER A 294 -18.32 -49.31 -18.38
C SER A 294 -19.30 -50.51 -18.28
N ARG A 295 -19.03 -51.53 -19.04
CA ARG A 295 -19.74 -52.80 -18.94
C ARG A 295 -19.27 -53.62 -17.72
N ASP A 296 -18.07 -53.37 -17.23
CA ASP A 296 -17.53 -54.00 -16.05
C ASP A 296 -18.16 -53.40 -14.77
N ALA A 297 -18.74 -54.30 -13.95
CA ALA A 297 -19.37 -53.93 -12.70
C ALA A 297 -18.34 -53.45 -11.63
N ALA A 298 -17.10 -53.95 -11.66
CA ALA A 298 -16.06 -53.52 -10.77
C ALA A 298 -15.61 -52.09 -11.06
N GLU A 299 -15.46 -51.74 -12.32
CA GLU A 299 -15.14 -50.36 -12.74
C GLU A 299 -16.24 -49.38 -12.36
N ARG A 300 -17.52 -49.73 -12.62
CA ARG A 300 -18.65 -48.88 -12.21
C ARG A 300 -18.66 -48.65 -10.69
N LYS A 301 -18.48 -49.70 -9.90
CA LYS A 301 -18.43 -49.60 -8.43
C LYS A 301 -17.26 -48.72 -7.96
N ALA A 302 -16.10 -48.83 -8.60
CA ALA A 302 -14.95 -47.96 -8.29
C ALA A 302 -15.26 -46.50 -8.61
N ALA A 303 -15.92 -46.22 -9.74
CA ALA A 303 -16.33 -44.88 -10.10
C ALA A 303 -17.38 -44.28 -9.14
N GLU A 304 -18.39 -45.06 -8.77
CA GLU A 304 -19.38 -44.67 -7.77
C GLU A 304 -18.71 -44.34 -6.40
N ALA A 305 -17.76 -45.17 -5.96
CA ALA A 305 -17.00 -44.92 -4.74
C ALA A 305 -16.14 -43.65 -4.82
N PHE A 306 -15.55 -43.37 -5.99
CA PHE A 306 -14.78 -42.14 -6.21
C PHE A 306 -15.68 -40.92 -6.09
N PHE A 307 -16.83 -40.86 -6.76
CA PHE A 307 -17.75 -39.75 -6.70
C PHE A 307 -18.49 -39.62 -5.37
N ALA A 308 -18.56 -40.68 -4.55
CA ALA A 308 -19.13 -40.64 -3.21
C ALA A 308 -18.19 -40.04 -2.16
N GLN A 309 -16.98 -39.60 -2.52
CA GLN A 309 -16.02 -39.04 -1.56
C GLN A 309 -16.60 -37.78 -0.89
N PRO A 310 -16.31 -37.59 0.43
CA PRO A 310 -16.86 -36.46 1.19
C PRO A 310 -16.47 -35.10 0.67
N ASP A 311 -15.36 -35.00 -0.07
CA ASP A 311 -14.86 -33.73 -0.61
C ASP A 311 -15.80 -33.12 -1.66
N PHE A 312 -16.50 -33.96 -2.42
CA PHE A 312 -17.44 -33.49 -3.43
C PHE A 312 -18.82 -33.12 -2.87
N LYS A 313 -19.23 -33.77 -1.79
CA LYS A 313 -20.59 -33.59 -1.27
C LYS A 313 -20.85 -32.14 -0.87
N GLU A 314 -21.89 -31.53 -1.48
CA GLU A 314 -22.28 -30.11 -1.27
C GLU A 314 -21.18 -29.11 -1.61
N ALA A 315 -20.08 -29.54 -2.25
CA ALA A 315 -18.98 -28.66 -2.65
C ALA A 315 -19.36 -27.80 -3.87
N ILE A 316 -18.65 -26.70 -4.02
CA ILE A 316 -18.54 -25.97 -5.28
C ILE A 316 -17.28 -26.47 -5.99
N VAL A 317 -17.43 -26.92 -7.23
CA VAL A 317 -16.29 -27.35 -8.04
C VAL A 317 -15.91 -26.25 -9.03
N LEU A 318 -14.62 -25.99 -9.14
CA LEU A 318 -14.06 -25.09 -10.15
C LEU A 318 -13.17 -25.88 -11.10
N ILE A 319 -13.48 -25.85 -12.40
CA ILE A 319 -12.69 -26.47 -13.46
C ILE A 319 -11.93 -25.36 -14.18
N GLY A 320 -10.61 -25.42 -14.24
CA GLY A 320 -9.84 -24.38 -14.92
C GLY A 320 -8.41 -24.78 -15.24
N PRO A 321 -7.72 -23.98 -16.09
CA PRO A 321 -6.34 -24.20 -16.46
C PRO A 321 -5.42 -23.97 -15.26
N VAL A 322 -4.54 -24.93 -15.03
CA VAL A 322 -3.58 -24.90 -13.90
C VAL A 322 -2.15 -25.11 -14.42
N ASP A 323 -1.98 -25.72 -15.57
CA ASP A 323 -0.67 -25.91 -16.16
C ASP A 323 -0.05 -24.57 -16.55
N PRO A 324 1.21 -24.28 -16.12
CA PRO A 324 1.90 -23.04 -16.46
C PRO A 324 2.02 -22.75 -17.96
N LEU A 325 1.99 -23.78 -18.82
CA LEU A 325 1.99 -23.62 -20.27
C LEU A 325 0.76 -22.89 -20.79
N LEU A 326 -0.34 -22.94 -20.07
CA LEU A 326 -1.58 -22.25 -20.44
C LEU A 326 -1.60 -20.77 -20.05
N GLN A 327 -0.58 -20.31 -19.26
CA GLN A 327 -0.29 -18.92 -18.91
C GLN A 327 -1.47 -18.14 -18.28
N ASP A 328 -2.44 -18.82 -17.68
CA ASP A 328 -3.56 -18.20 -16.98
C ASP A 328 -3.25 -18.06 -15.49
N LEU A 329 -2.34 -17.11 -15.17
CA LEU A 329 -1.77 -16.92 -13.85
C LEU A 329 -2.15 -15.56 -13.26
N ALA A 330 -2.28 -15.51 -11.93
CA ALA A 330 -2.52 -14.30 -11.15
C ALA A 330 -1.59 -14.24 -9.93
N ALA A 331 -1.17 -13.03 -9.55
CA ALA A 331 -0.44 -12.82 -8.31
C ALA A 331 -1.39 -12.89 -7.11
N THR A 332 -0.94 -13.39 -5.97
CA THR A 332 -1.70 -13.46 -4.72
C THR A 332 -0.94 -12.85 -3.55
N PRO A 333 -1.60 -12.49 -2.44
CA PRO A 333 -0.90 -12.02 -1.25
C PRO A 333 -0.09 -13.09 -0.52
N PHE A 334 -0.41 -14.38 -0.74
CA PHE A 334 0.22 -15.49 -0.02
C PHE A 334 1.36 -16.14 -0.78
N ASP A 335 1.32 -16.08 -2.12
CA ASP A 335 2.23 -16.86 -2.96
C ASP A 335 3.30 -15.93 -3.57
N GLU A 336 4.56 -16.34 -3.52
CA GLU A 336 5.69 -15.56 -4.07
C GLU A 336 5.69 -15.54 -5.61
N ILE A 337 5.17 -16.61 -6.21
CA ILE A 337 5.04 -16.75 -7.66
C ILE A 337 3.56 -16.71 -8.07
N PRO A 338 3.24 -16.18 -9.25
CA PRO A 338 1.87 -16.20 -9.74
C PRO A 338 1.29 -17.61 -9.79
N VAL A 339 0.05 -17.76 -9.38
CA VAL A 339 -0.69 -19.04 -9.30
C VAL A 339 -1.85 -19.05 -10.31
N PRO A 340 -2.42 -20.23 -10.61
CA PRO A 340 -3.56 -20.35 -11.51
C PRO A 340 -4.72 -19.43 -11.12
N LYS A 341 -5.23 -18.69 -12.10
CA LYS A 341 -6.27 -17.66 -11.93
C LYS A 341 -7.60 -18.24 -11.42
N VAL A 342 -7.89 -19.49 -11.69
CA VAL A 342 -9.05 -20.20 -11.12
C VAL A 342 -9.07 -20.13 -9.57
N GLY A 343 -7.93 -20.00 -8.92
CA GLY A 343 -7.81 -19.77 -7.48
C GLY A 343 -8.42 -18.44 -7.01
N VAL A 344 -8.39 -17.41 -7.85
CA VAL A 344 -9.03 -16.10 -7.57
C VAL A 344 -10.55 -16.28 -7.45
N HIS A 345 -11.16 -17.02 -8.41
CA HIS A 345 -12.58 -17.31 -8.39
C HIS A 345 -12.99 -18.09 -7.15
N GLY A 346 -12.18 -19.07 -6.73
CA GLY A 346 -12.42 -19.82 -5.51
C GLY A 346 -12.35 -18.98 -4.25
N ASN A 347 -11.36 -18.10 -4.12
CA ASN A 347 -11.29 -17.19 -2.98
C ASN A 347 -12.44 -16.17 -2.95
N MET A 348 -12.90 -15.71 -4.12
CA MET A 348 -14.06 -14.84 -4.21
C MET A 348 -15.36 -15.57 -3.82
N VAL A 349 -15.53 -16.83 -4.22
CA VAL A 349 -16.64 -17.69 -3.73
C VAL A 349 -16.58 -17.82 -2.22
N LYS A 350 -15.41 -18.15 -1.67
CA LYS A 350 -15.22 -18.24 -0.21
C LYS A 350 -15.56 -16.92 0.48
N THR A 351 -15.14 -15.78 -0.06
CA THR A 351 -15.47 -14.44 0.48
C THR A 351 -16.97 -14.23 0.56
N ILE A 352 -17.69 -14.50 -0.54
CA ILE A 352 -19.15 -14.25 -0.62
C ILE A 352 -19.91 -15.21 0.30
N VAL A 353 -19.57 -16.51 0.28
CA VAL A 353 -20.30 -17.52 1.06
C VAL A 353 -20.03 -17.39 2.55
N SER A 354 -18.81 -17.03 2.96
CA SER A 354 -18.48 -16.82 4.37
C SER A 354 -19.02 -15.50 4.93
N GLY A 355 -19.31 -14.51 4.09
CA GLY A 355 -19.62 -13.14 4.52
C GLY A 355 -18.44 -12.39 5.13
N LEU A 356 -17.21 -12.92 5.01
CA LEU A 356 -15.99 -12.31 5.55
C LEU A 356 -15.42 -11.28 4.57
N TYR A 357 -16.14 -10.18 4.40
CA TYR A 357 -15.74 -9.11 3.50
C TYR A 357 -14.70 -8.21 4.13
N LEU A 358 -13.75 -7.74 3.32
CA LEU A 358 -12.82 -6.69 3.71
C LEU A 358 -13.58 -5.37 3.81
N GLN A 359 -13.36 -4.65 4.89
CA GLN A 359 -14.01 -3.37 5.17
C GLN A 359 -12.99 -2.24 5.11
N ARG A 360 -13.39 -1.12 4.55
CA ARG A 360 -12.59 0.10 4.50
C ARG A 360 -13.28 1.22 5.26
N LEU A 361 -12.51 2.03 5.94
CA LEU A 361 -13.04 3.21 6.61
C LEU A 361 -13.49 4.25 5.58
N PRO A 362 -14.51 5.06 5.91
CA PRO A 362 -14.87 6.24 5.13
C PRO A 362 -13.67 7.19 5.01
N THR A 363 -13.60 7.93 3.91
CA THR A 363 -12.51 8.88 3.61
C THR A 363 -12.26 9.88 4.75
N VAL A 364 -13.32 10.37 5.37
CA VAL A 364 -13.24 11.31 6.52
C VAL A 364 -12.52 10.67 7.71
N ALA A 365 -12.82 9.41 8.02
CA ALA A 365 -12.17 8.68 9.12
C ALA A 365 -10.68 8.42 8.80
N ASN A 366 -10.34 8.09 7.56
CA ASN A 366 -8.96 7.94 7.12
C ASN A 366 -8.16 9.24 7.29
N HIS A 367 -8.73 10.39 6.86
CA HIS A 367 -8.10 11.71 7.06
C HIS A 367 -7.95 12.05 8.55
N ALA A 368 -8.96 11.76 9.36
CA ALA A 368 -8.90 11.98 10.80
C ALA A 368 -7.77 11.18 11.48
N ILE A 369 -7.53 9.94 11.05
CA ILE A 369 -6.41 9.10 11.52
C ILE A 369 -5.08 9.74 11.12
N VAL A 370 -4.91 10.15 9.85
CA VAL A 370 -3.68 10.80 9.38
C VAL A 370 -3.37 12.04 10.20
N LEU A 371 -4.35 12.94 10.34
CA LEU A 371 -4.19 14.19 11.09
C LEU A 371 -3.96 13.94 12.57
N GLY A 372 -4.78 13.11 13.20
CA GLY A 372 -4.70 12.82 14.65
C GLY A 372 -3.38 12.17 15.04
N LEU A 373 -2.95 11.14 14.31
CA LEU A 373 -1.67 10.48 14.58
C LEU A 373 -0.49 11.42 14.34
N THR A 374 -0.52 12.22 13.27
CA THR A 374 0.52 13.20 12.97
C THR A 374 0.63 14.25 14.07
N VAL A 375 -0.49 14.81 14.52
CA VAL A 375 -0.50 15.80 15.60
C VAL A 375 0.06 15.19 16.89
N LEU A 376 -0.40 14.01 17.28
CA LEU A 376 0.04 13.34 18.50
C LEU A 376 1.55 13.05 18.48
N VAL A 377 2.04 12.45 17.40
CA VAL A 377 3.47 12.12 17.23
C VAL A 377 4.32 13.38 17.19
N SER A 378 3.86 14.42 16.50
CA SER A 378 4.58 15.69 16.40
C SER A 378 4.65 16.42 17.74
N LEU A 379 3.58 16.39 18.54
CA LEU A 379 3.58 16.94 19.91
C LEU A 379 4.62 16.23 20.79
N LEU A 380 4.68 14.90 20.72
CA LEU A 380 5.68 14.11 21.44
C LEU A 380 7.11 14.40 20.96
N ALA A 381 7.32 14.53 19.67
CA ALA A 381 8.62 14.84 19.09
C ALA A 381 9.11 16.26 19.47
N ALA A 382 8.19 17.23 19.56
CA ALA A 382 8.50 18.62 19.90
C ALA A 382 8.68 18.88 21.40
N ALA A 383 8.21 18.01 22.27
CA ALA A 383 8.35 18.11 23.73
C ALA A 383 9.81 17.92 24.22
N GLY A 384 10.79 18.10 23.30
CA GLY A 384 12.21 17.83 23.52
C GLY A 384 12.97 18.93 24.28
N GLY A 385 13.91 18.58 25.00
CA GLY A 385 15.00 19.16 25.70
C GLY A 385 15.93 18.03 26.13
N ALA A 386 16.60 18.07 27.24
CA ALA A 386 17.38 16.95 27.78
C ALA A 386 16.57 15.66 27.95
N LYS A 387 15.22 15.76 28.02
CA LYS A 387 14.25 14.64 28.02
C LYS A 387 13.86 14.14 26.59
N GLY A 388 14.43 14.67 25.52
CA GLY A 388 14.06 14.41 24.14
C GLY A 388 14.19 12.96 23.67
N ALA A 389 15.09 12.17 24.24
CA ALA A 389 15.24 10.75 23.90
C ALA A 389 14.00 9.94 24.32
N ARG A 390 13.46 10.20 25.52
CA ARG A 390 12.25 9.49 26.02
C ARG A 390 11.03 9.82 25.19
N THR A 391 10.80 11.08 24.83
CA THR A 391 9.64 11.49 24.01
C THR A 391 9.73 10.96 22.59
N LYS A 392 10.92 10.91 21.98
CA LYS A 392 11.14 10.29 20.68
C LYS A 392 10.88 8.78 20.71
N LEU A 393 11.32 8.09 21.78
CA LEU A 393 11.03 6.68 21.99
C LEU A 393 9.51 6.44 22.13
N THR A 394 8.82 7.28 22.90
CA THR A 394 7.35 7.20 23.04
C THR A 394 6.65 7.40 21.71
N ALA A 395 7.11 8.34 20.87
CA ALA A 395 6.57 8.56 19.53
C ALA A 395 6.78 7.32 18.63
N ALA A 396 7.96 6.71 18.67
CA ALA A 396 8.24 5.47 17.92
C ALA A 396 7.36 4.30 18.40
N LEU A 397 7.22 4.13 19.72
CA LEU A 397 6.33 3.11 20.30
C LEU A 397 4.87 3.31 19.88
N LEU A 398 4.40 4.56 19.82
CA LEU A 398 3.04 4.88 19.36
C LEU A 398 2.83 4.48 17.91
N LEU A 399 3.79 4.75 17.02
CA LEU A 399 3.71 4.34 15.60
C LEU A 399 3.73 2.81 15.48
N THR A 400 4.58 2.13 16.24
CA THR A 400 4.63 0.66 16.27
C THR A 400 3.31 0.07 16.79
N ALA A 401 2.74 0.67 17.84
CA ALA A 401 1.44 0.26 18.37
C ALA A 401 0.32 0.47 17.34
N TYR A 402 0.35 1.57 16.58
CA TYR A 402 -0.60 1.81 15.50
C TYR A 402 -0.52 0.73 14.41
N VAL A 403 0.70 0.37 13.96
CA VAL A 403 0.90 -0.72 12.98
C VAL A 403 0.37 -2.04 13.52
N TYR A 404 0.68 -2.37 14.76
CA TYR A 404 0.19 -3.59 15.41
C TYR A 404 -1.34 -3.61 15.49
N LEU A 405 -1.95 -2.51 15.91
CA LEU A 405 -3.41 -2.39 15.95
C LEU A 405 -4.04 -2.52 14.56
N ALA A 406 -3.43 -1.92 13.53
CA ALA A 406 -3.91 -2.06 12.16
C ALA A 406 -3.88 -3.51 11.67
N CYS A 407 -2.84 -4.29 12.05
CA CYS A 407 -2.77 -5.72 11.77
C CYS A 407 -3.83 -6.51 12.55
N LYS A 408 -4.04 -6.18 13.83
CA LYS A 408 -5.06 -6.84 14.66
C LYS A 408 -6.48 -6.55 14.16
N PHE A 409 -6.81 -5.30 13.82
CA PHE A 409 -8.11 -4.97 13.23
C PHE A 409 -8.34 -5.67 11.90
N PHE A 410 -7.30 -5.82 11.08
CA PHE A 410 -7.37 -6.59 9.85
C PHE A 410 -7.63 -8.08 10.12
N GLN A 411 -6.94 -8.67 11.10
CA GLN A 411 -7.07 -10.08 11.47
C GLN A 411 -8.45 -10.38 12.07
N ASP A 412 -8.90 -9.58 13.04
CA ASP A 412 -10.05 -9.91 13.88
C ASP A 412 -11.38 -9.36 13.28
N HIS A 413 -11.32 -8.26 12.54
CA HIS A 413 -12.49 -7.55 12.01
C HIS A 413 -12.49 -7.37 10.49
N HIS A 414 -11.46 -7.87 9.79
CA HIS A 414 -11.26 -7.67 8.34
C HIS A 414 -11.26 -6.20 7.92
N LEU A 415 -10.88 -5.29 8.85
CA LEU A 415 -10.88 -3.85 8.64
C LEU A 415 -9.51 -3.37 8.17
N ILE A 416 -9.48 -2.70 7.02
CA ILE A 416 -8.28 -2.11 6.44
C ILE A 416 -8.13 -0.68 6.96
N LEU A 417 -7.17 -0.49 7.89
CA LEU A 417 -6.73 0.83 8.32
C LEU A 417 -5.61 1.34 7.40
N PRO A 418 -5.57 2.64 7.05
CA PRO A 418 -4.49 3.19 6.25
C PRO A 418 -3.17 3.13 7.02
N LEU A 419 -2.07 2.74 6.37
CA LEU A 419 -0.74 2.72 7.00
C LEU A 419 0.21 3.73 6.36
N VAL A 420 0.26 3.79 5.04
CA VAL A 420 1.25 4.60 4.32
C VAL A 420 1.11 6.09 4.65
N ALA A 421 -0.10 6.64 4.52
CA ALA A 421 -0.33 8.05 4.75
C ALA A 421 -0.12 8.48 6.21
N PRO A 422 -0.67 7.80 7.24
CA PRO A 422 -0.44 8.18 8.64
C PRO A 422 1.02 8.07 9.07
N LEU A 423 1.71 7.00 8.69
CA LEU A 423 3.12 6.79 9.03
C LEU A 423 4.02 7.79 8.30
N GLY A 424 3.78 8.00 6.99
CA GLY A 424 4.51 8.95 6.17
C GLY A 424 4.33 10.39 6.67
N ALA A 425 3.10 10.79 6.98
CA ALA A 425 2.80 12.10 7.52
C ALA A 425 3.46 12.32 8.89
N ALA A 426 3.34 11.37 9.81
CA ALA A 426 3.95 11.45 11.13
C ALA A 426 5.48 11.51 11.04
N PHE A 427 6.10 10.67 10.20
CA PHE A 427 7.55 10.65 10.01
C PHE A 427 8.05 11.96 9.39
N THR A 428 7.49 12.39 8.28
CA THR A 428 7.96 13.60 7.56
C THR A 428 7.73 14.87 8.38
N THR A 429 6.61 14.97 9.11
CA THR A 429 6.35 16.11 10.00
C THR A 429 7.33 16.13 11.16
N SER A 430 7.59 14.98 11.79
CA SER A 430 8.56 14.86 12.89
C SER A 430 9.97 15.16 12.41
N PHE A 431 10.37 14.67 11.25
CA PHE A 431 11.67 14.96 10.64
C PHE A 431 11.83 16.46 10.36
N ALA A 432 10.82 17.10 9.74
CA ALA A 432 10.82 18.54 9.51
C ALA A 432 10.91 19.34 10.82
N ALA A 433 10.22 18.90 11.87
CA ALA A 433 10.30 19.53 13.19
C ALA A 433 11.70 19.45 13.80
N ILE A 434 12.36 18.30 13.70
CA ILE A 434 13.73 18.10 14.20
C ILE A 434 14.72 18.97 13.43
N VAL A 435 14.66 18.97 12.10
CA VAL A 435 15.54 19.81 11.26
C VAL A 435 15.35 21.29 11.58
N TRP A 436 14.10 21.73 11.73
CA TRP A 436 13.79 23.10 12.14
C TRP A 436 14.39 23.45 13.50
N GLN A 437 14.29 22.54 14.47
CA GLN A 437 14.87 22.73 15.79
C GLN A 437 16.40 22.88 15.73
N LEU A 438 17.09 22.02 14.97
CA LEU A 438 18.54 22.09 14.78
C LEU A 438 18.97 23.42 14.16
N ILE A 439 18.24 23.91 13.13
CA ILE A 439 18.52 25.23 12.52
C ILE A 439 18.36 26.36 13.53
N LEU A 440 17.34 26.29 14.40
CA LEU A 440 17.13 27.30 15.44
C LEU A 440 18.22 27.28 16.51
N GLU A 441 18.62 26.08 16.94
CA GLU A 441 19.73 25.92 17.92
C GLU A 441 21.04 26.48 17.38
N GLU A 442 21.37 26.19 16.11
CA GLU A 442 22.57 26.72 15.45
C GLU A 442 22.54 28.24 15.33
N LYS A 443 21.40 28.82 14.94
CA LYS A 443 21.21 30.28 14.90
C LYS A 443 21.34 30.91 16.32
N GLN A 444 20.86 30.24 17.35
CA GLN A 444 21.02 30.72 18.73
C GLN A 444 22.49 30.71 19.18
N LYS A 445 23.21 29.61 18.90
CA LYS A 445 24.65 29.50 19.20
C LYS A 445 25.43 30.59 18.46
N GLY A 446 25.18 30.79 17.18
CA GLY A 446 25.82 31.83 16.39
C GLY A 446 25.54 33.25 16.94
N ARG A 447 24.31 33.51 17.39
CA ARG A 447 23.96 34.80 18.02
C ARG A 447 24.67 35.03 19.36
N ILE A 448 24.78 33.98 20.18
CA ILE A 448 25.53 34.05 21.47
C ILE A 448 27.01 34.30 21.18
N LYS A 449 27.63 33.54 20.25
CA LYS A 449 29.02 33.77 19.82
C LYS A 449 29.24 35.21 19.34
N GLY A 450 28.33 35.77 18.53
CA GLY A 450 28.43 37.14 18.04
C GLY A 450 28.28 38.21 19.11
N MET A 451 27.45 37.99 20.14
CA MET A 451 27.27 38.95 21.25
C MET A 451 28.51 38.99 22.19
N PHE A 452 29.10 37.85 22.44
CA PHE A 452 30.31 37.76 23.30
C PHE A 452 31.58 38.09 22.53
N GLY A 453 31.63 37.88 21.21
CA GLY A 453 32.80 38.17 20.38
C GLY A 453 33.21 39.64 20.33
N ALA A 454 32.30 40.56 20.70
CA ALA A 454 32.60 41.98 20.81
C ALA A 454 33.41 42.34 22.09
N TYR A 455 33.37 41.46 23.09
CA TYR A 455 34.00 41.73 24.39
C TYR A 455 35.07 40.71 24.78
N VAL A 456 35.08 39.56 24.18
CA VAL A 456 35.90 38.40 24.53
C VAL A 456 36.52 37.81 23.26
N SER A 457 37.76 37.34 23.34
CA SER A 457 38.42 36.74 22.18
C SER A 457 37.60 35.53 21.64
N PRO A 458 37.53 35.37 20.31
CA PRO A 458 36.79 34.25 19.69
C PRO A 458 37.22 32.88 20.25
N GLN A 459 38.49 32.71 20.55
CA GLN A 459 39.07 31.46 21.09
C GLN A 459 38.51 31.13 22.49
N LEU A 460 38.30 32.15 23.33
CA LEU A 460 37.72 31.94 24.65
C LEU A 460 36.25 31.58 24.59
N VAL A 461 35.48 32.24 23.69
CA VAL A 461 34.07 31.90 23.47
C VAL A 461 33.93 30.46 22.96
N GLU A 462 34.83 30.02 22.09
CA GLU A 462 34.85 28.66 21.57
C GLU A 462 35.12 27.63 22.67
N ARG A 463 36.09 27.88 23.50
CA ARG A 463 36.44 27.01 24.64
C ARG A 463 35.34 26.95 25.70
N MET A 464 34.66 28.07 25.99
CA MET A 464 33.50 28.09 26.90
C MET A 464 32.32 27.31 26.35
N VAL A 465 32.11 27.32 25.04
CA VAL A 465 31.06 26.53 24.38
C VAL A 465 31.41 25.04 24.38
N GLU A 466 32.69 24.70 24.19
CA GLU A 466 33.16 23.31 24.17
C GLU A 466 33.20 22.68 25.56
N SER A 467 33.67 23.42 26.58
CA SER A 467 33.73 22.92 27.96
C SER A 467 32.35 22.76 28.60
N GLY A 468 31.35 23.52 28.14
CA GLY A 468 30.02 23.53 28.75
C GLY A 468 29.96 24.06 30.17
N GLU A 469 31.07 24.58 30.71
CA GLU A 469 31.17 25.14 32.06
C GLU A 469 30.65 26.57 32.09
N ASN A 470 29.81 26.86 33.07
CA ASN A 470 29.38 28.23 33.32
C ASN A 470 30.53 29.00 34.03
N PRO A 471 30.79 30.26 33.64
CA PRO A 471 31.75 31.12 34.34
C PRO A 471 31.38 31.19 35.83
N GLN A 472 32.28 30.77 36.67
CA GLN A 472 32.08 30.90 38.12
C GLN A 472 32.44 32.30 38.59
N LEU A 473 31.62 32.85 39.48
CA LEU A 473 31.95 34.09 40.18
C LEU A 473 33.03 33.79 41.21
N GLY A 474 34.21 34.28 40.99
CA GLY A 474 35.38 34.11 41.82
C GLY A 474 36.64 34.49 41.06
N GLY A 475 37.73 34.71 41.71
CA GLY A 475 39.04 34.96 41.13
C GLY A 475 39.97 33.77 41.34
N HIS A 476 40.94 33.62 40.46
CA HIS A 476 42.08 32.74 40.62
C HIS A 476 43.36 33.55 40.34
N ASP A 477 44.44 33.11 40.90
CA ASP A 477 45.73 33.76 40.70
C ASP A 477 46.35 33.27 39.38
N ASP A 478 46.59 34.22 38.47
CA ASP A 478 47.24 33.96 37.20
C ASP A 478 48.34 34.96 36.91
N GLU A 479 49.36 34.55 36.18
CA GLU A 479 50.42 35.43 35.72
C GLU A 479 49.92 36.15 34.43
N ILE A 480 49.63 37.46 34.55
CA ILE A 480 49.07 38.25 33.46
C ILE A 480 49.98 39.42 33.08
N THR A 481 49.90 39.84 31.81
CA THR A 481 50.43 41.14 31.38
C THR A 481 49.29 42.12 31.26
N ALA A 482 49.25 43.17 32.05
CA ALA A 482 48.27 44.24 31.93
C ALA A 482 48.72 45.25 30.89
N TYR A 483 47.77 45.63 29.99
CA TYR A 483 47.95 46.61 28.93
C TYR A 483 47.04 47.81 29.20
N PHE A 484 47.60 49.02 29.14
CA PHE A 484 46.91 50.28 29.29
C PHE A 484 47.28 51.17 28.11
N SER A 485 46.31 51.78 27.47
CA SER A 485 46.52 52.81 26.46
C SER A 485 45.66 54.01 26.78
N ASP A 486 46.15 55.18 26.44
CA ASP A 486 45.47 56.47 26.64
C ASP A 486 45.75 57.37 25.46
N ILE A 487 44.84 58.31 25.15
CA ILE A 487 45.02 59.25 24.02
C ILE A 487 45.70 60.51 24.53
N GLN A 488 46.86 60.81 23.98
CA GLN A 488 47.57 61.99 24.32
C GLN A 488 46.76 63.25 24.04
N SER A 489 46.65 64.14 25.06
CA SER A 489 45.93 65.42 24.96
C SER A 489 44.47 65.33 24.62
N PHE A 490 43.78 64.20 24.96
CA PHE A 490 42.35 63.95 24.67
C PHE A 490 41.48 65.12 25.12
N SER A 491 41.64 65.67 26.32
CA SER A 491 40.87 66.83 26.83
C SER A 491 40.91 68.04 25.90
N SER A 492 42.11 68.29 25.33
CA SER A 492 42.30 69.46 24.46
C SER A 492 41.61 69.44 23.14
N PHE A 493 41.43 68.26 22.50
CA PHE A 493 40.72 68.16 21.24
C PHE A 493 39.27 67.77 21.43
N SER A 494 38.89 67.05 22.49
CA SER A 494 37.52 66.67 22.79
C SER A 494 36.63 67.92 23.03
N GLU A 495 37.19 68.97 23.66
CA GLU A 495 36.48 70.26 23.80
C GLU A 495 36.23 70.97 22.46
N LYS A 496 37.07 70.74 21.45
CA LYS A 496 36.96 71.38 20.11
C LYS A 496 36.08 70.62 19.17
N LEU A 497 35.89 69.34 19.39
CA LEU A 497 35.01 68.47 18.61
C LEU A 497 33.61 68.48 19.20
N GLY A 498 32.58 68.62 18.39
CA GLY A 498 31.21 68.42 18.86
C GLY A 498 30.97 66.97 19.29
N SER A 499 29.97 66.74 20.12
CA SER A 499 29.69 65.45 20.72
C SER A 499 29.48 64.29 19.70
N GLY A 500 28.88 64.55 18.54
CA GLY A 500 28.67 63.55 17.49
C GLY A 500 29.99 63.08 16.86
N PRO A 501 30.82 63.97 16.29
CA PRO A 501 32.12 63.63 15.73
C PRO A 501 33.10 63.01 16.75
N LEU A 502 33.03 63.42 18.01
CA LEU A 502 33.86 62.86 19.07
C LEU A 502 33.49 61.36 19.32
N VAL A 503 32.21 61.05 19.41
CA VAL A 503 31.76 59.67 19.61
C VAL A 503 32.11 58.80 18.38
N GLU A 504 32.01 59.33 17.18
CA GLU A 504 32.37 58.60 15.94
C GLU A 504 33.88 58.28 15.93
N LEU A 505 34.74 59.25 16.21
CA LEU A 505 36.19 59.08 16.32
C LEU A 505 36.57 58.09 17.44
N MET A 506 35.93 58.20 18.60
CA MET A 506 36.18 57.27 19.71
C MET A 506 35.77 55.84 19.39
N ASN A 507 34.64 55.67 18.71
CA ASN A 507 34.24 54.34 18.30
C ASN A 507 35.22 53.72 17.29
N GLU A 508 35.68 54.51 16.31
CA GLU A 508 36.66 54.04 15.33
C GLU A 508 37.99 53.66 16.03
N TYR A 509 38.54 54.54 16.87
CA TYR A 509 39.79 54.33 17.57
C TYR A 509 39.71 53.13 18.52
N LEU A 510 38.70 53.08 19.37
CA LEU A 510 38.57 52.00 20.36
C LEU A 510 38.28 50.63 19.69
N THR A 511 37.55 50.64 18.57
CA THR A 511 37.35 49.43 17.79
C THR A 511 38.66 48.93 17.19
N ALA A 512 39.42 49.78 16.53
CA ALA A 512 40.71 49.43 15.92
C ALA A 512 41.69 48.89 16.97
N CYS A 513 41.79 49.56 18.13
CA CYS A 513 42.62 49.08 19.24
C CYS A 513 42.18 47.75 19.79
N THR A 514 40.87 47.53 19.95
CA THR A 514 40.31 46.28 20.45
C THR A 514 40.58 45.12 19.48
N ASP A 515 40.38 45.32 18.19
CA ASP A 515 40.68 44.36 17.16
C ASP A 515 42.14 43.93 17.14
N LEU A 516 43.06 44.87 17.31
CA LEU A 516 44.50 44.61 17.43
C LEU A 516 44.84 43.78 18.68
N VAL A 517 44.30 44.17 19.83
CA VAL A 517 44.51 43.42 21.10
C VAL A 517 43.98 42.00 21.00
N GLN A 518 42.78 41.84 20.49
CA GLN A 518 42.17 40.51 20.31
C GLN A 518 42.93 39.66 19.29
N ALA A 519 43.38 40.23 18.17
CA ALA A 519 44.20 39.55 17.18
C ALA A 519 45.52 39.00 17.74
N GLN A 520 46.06 39.63 18.79
CA GLN A 520 47.25 39.18 19.51
C GLN A 520 46.94 38.26 20.69
N GLY A 521 45.70 37.82 20.86
CA GLY A 521 45.28 36.94 21.94
C GLY A 521 45.05 37.66 23.29
N GLY A 522 44.96 38.98 23.26
CA GLY A 522 44.59 39.76 24.45
C GLY A 522 43.08 39.77 24.69
N THR A 523 42.70 40.03 25.92
CA THR A 523 41.31 40.16 26.37
C THR A 523 41.07 41.58 26.83
N LEU A 524 40.06 42.24 26.25
CA LEU A 524 39.61 43.54 26.69
C LEU A 524 38.93 43.43 28.06
N ASP A 525 39.41 44.18 29.06
CA ASP A 525 38.75 44.30 30.36
C ASP A 525 37.69 45.42 30.33
N LYS A 526 38.08 46.63 30.06
CA LYS A 526 37.16 47.78 30.01
C LYS A 526 37.73 48.98 29.25
N TYR A 527 36.88 49.94 28.97
CA TYR A 527 37.24 51.30 28.57
C TYR A 527 37.07 52.24 29.76
N ILE A 528 38.00 53.13 29.95
CA ILE A 528 37.95 54.19 30.97
C ILE A 528 38.11 55.55 30.28
N GLY A 529 36.97 56.12 29.83
CA GLY A 529 37.01 57.31 29.00
C GLY A 529 37.61 57.02 27.63
N ASP A 530 38.74 57.59 27.32
CA ASP A 530 39.54 57.38 26.12
C ASP A 530 40.63 56.32 26.28
N ALA A 531 40.78 55.80 27.49
CA ALA A 531 41.73 54.76 27.81
C ALA A 531 41.14 53.36 27.60
N MET A 532 41.96 52.42 27.15
CA MET A 532 41.63 51.00 27.07
C MET A 532 42.48 50.21 28.07
N VAL A 533 41.83 49.30 28.80
CA VAL A 533 42.47 48.34 29.68
C VAL A 533 42.27 46.96 29.11
N ALA A 534 43.35 46.22 28.86
CA ALA A 534 43.34 44.86 28.37
C ALA A 534 44.37 44.00 29.12
N MET A 535 44.21 42.70 29.04
CA MET A 535 45.11 41.74 29.64
C MET A 535 45.51 40.63 28.68
N PHE A 536 46.71 40.11 28.84
CA PHE A 536 47.24 38.96 28.13
C PHE A 536 47.64 37.87 29.15
N GLY A 537 47.39 36.62 28.86
CA GLY A 537 47.66 35.49 29.76
C GLY A 537 46.45 35.03 30.57
N ALA A 538 45.37 35.81 30.61
CA ALA A 538 44.09 35.43 31.19
C ALA A 538 42.92 35.90 30.29
N PRO A 539 41.82 35.19 30.27
CA PRO A 539 41.53 33.89 30.90
C PRO A 539 42.08 32.69 30.09
N LEU A 540 42.83 32.96 29.02
CA LEU A 540 43.55 31.93 28.27
C LEU A 540 45.05 32.09 28.50
N PRO A 541 45.78 31.05 28.96
CA PRO A 541 47.24 31.14 29.13
C PRO A 541 47.90 31.30 27.75
N LEU A 542 48.73 32.32 27.61
CA LEU A 542 49.58 32.50 26.45
C LEU A 542 50.81 31.58 26.60
N ARG A 543 51.12 30.84 25.50
CA ARG A 543 52.29 29.92 25.48
C ARG A 543 53.65 30.65 25.66
N THR A 544 53.65 31.95 25.52
CA THR A 544 54.82 32.81 25.76
C THR A 544 54.34 34.09 26.41
N THR A 545 54.53 34.21 27.70
CA THR A 545 54.52 35.50 28.37
C THR A 545 55.52 36.42 27.68
N LEU A 546 55.04 37.61 27.30
CA LEU A 546 55.85 38.61 26.58
C LEU A 546 56.99 39.13 27.53
N THR A 547 57.89 38.23 27.92
CA THR A 547 59.11 38.63 28.60
C THR A 547 60.03 39.33 27.62
N GLY A 548 60.00 40.66 27.60
CA GLY A 548 61.02 41.49 27.01
C GLY A 548 60.84 42.02 25.60
N ARG A 549 59.67 41.90 24.93
CA ARG A 549 59.44 42.68 23.73
C ARG A 549 58.64 43.94 24.05
N VAL A 550 59.35 45.04 24.17
CA VAL A 550 58.74 46.37 24.03
C VAL A 550 58.04 46.44 22.68
N TRP A 551 56.75 46.67 22.67
CA TRP A 551 56.00 46.91 21.46
C TRP A 551 56.59 48.07 20.68
N PRO A 552 56.84 47.96 19.36
CA PRO A 552 57.37 49.10 18.62
C PRO A 552 56.42 50.28 18.78
N ARG A 553 56.95 51.46 19.10
CA ARG A 553 56.20 52.73 19.20
C ARG A 553 55.37 53.05 17.94
N SER A 554 55.66 52.41 16.81
CA SER A 554 55.02 52.58 15.54
C SER A 554 53.60 51.97 15.42
N TRP A 555 53.09 51.35 16.46
CA TRP A 555 51.74 50.75 16.44
C TRP A 555 50.68 51.63 17.13
N CYS A 556 51.09 52.74 17.73
CA CYS A 556 50.22 53.69 18.44
C CYS A 556 50.26 55.14 17.84
N THR A 557 50.80 55.34 16.68
CA THR A 557 50.81 56.68 15.99
C THR A 557 49.82 56.71 14.83
#